data_d12338e1e0e04d044f57fd143fb1cc2f
#
_entry.id   d12338e1e0e04d044f57fd143fb1cc2f
#
_cell.length_a   1.000
_cell.length_b   1.000
_cell.length_c   1.000
_cell.angle_alpha   90.00
_cell.angle_beta   90.00
_cell.angle_gamma   90.00
#
_symmetry.space_group_name_H-M   'P 1'
#
loop_
_entity.id
_entity.type
_entity.pdbx_description
1 polymer ?
#
loop_
_entity_poly.entity_id
_entity_poly.type
_entity_poly.pdbx_seq_one_letter_code
_entity_poly.pdbx_strand_id
1 'polypeptide(L)'
;MNFAINRMLVRRAMQLLDPQPGERIADMFCGLGNFTLPMVRRGAQAVGVEGSRALTLRAEHNARANDLARRSEFRVANLFEITPEALAALGRFDKMLIDPPREGAVELVKSLGDDAPARIVYVSCNPATLARDAAVLVHEKGYRLRGAGIANMFPQTSHVESIAHFERG
;
A
#
# COMPACT_ATOMS: atom_id res chain seq x y z
N MET A 1 4.79 17.26 -6.35
CA MET A 1 5.42 15.92 -6.39
C MET A 1 6.28 15.81 -7.64
N ASN A 2 7.51 15.34 -7.51
CA ASN A 2 8.42 15.17 -8.65
C ASN A 2 8.08 13.86 -9.38
N PHE A 3 7.78 13.94 -10.68
CA PHE A 3 7.39 12.79 -11.50
C PHE A 3 8.47 11.71 -11.59
N ALA A 4 9.74 12.10 -11.61
CA ALA A 4 10.84 11.13 -11.67
C ALA A 4 10.95 10.31 -10.39
N ILE A 5 10.80 10.95 -9.23
CA ILE A 5 10.79 10.29 -7.93
C ILE A 5 9.59 9.35 -7.83
N ASN A 6 8.41 9.84 -8.21
CA ASN A 6 7.20 9.03 -8.16
C ASN A 6 7.33 7.77 -9.01
N ARG A 7 7.86 7.90 -10.23
CA ARG A 7 8.09 6.74 -11.10
C ARG A 7 9.07 5.73 -10.51
N MET A 8 10.13 6.23 -9.85
CA MET A 8 11.09 5.35 -9.17
C MET A 8 10.47 4.61 -8.00
N LEU A 9 9.69 5.31 -7.18
CA LEU A 9 8.99 4.71 -6.04
C LEU A 9 8.01 3.63 -6.51
N VAL A 10 7.22 3.94 -7.53
CA VAL A 10 6.28 2.97 -8.11
C VAL A 10 7.01 1.75 -8.65
N ARG A 11 8.08 1.97 -9.42
CA ARG A 11 8.88 0.87 -9.97
C ARG A 11 9.46 -0.01 -8.87
N ARG A 12 10.05 0.62 -7.83
CA ARG A 12 10.66 -0.12 -6.73
C ARG A 12 9.60 -0.87 -5.92
N ALA A 13 8.48 -0.23 -5.64
CA ALA A 13 7.36 -0.87 -4.94
C ALA A 13 6.85 -2.10 -5.72
N MET A 14 6.69 -1.98 -7.04
CA MET A 14 6.25 -3.09 -7.87
C MET A 14 7.28 -4.22 -7.92
N GLN A 15 8.57 -3.92 -7.92
CA GLN A 15 9.61 -4.95 -7.84
C GLN A 15 9.53 -5.74 -6.52
N LEU A 16 9.34 -5.05 -5.40
CA LEU A 16 9.26 -5.69 -4.09
C LEU A 16 7.95 -6.43 -3.87
N LEU A 17 6.84 -5.84 -4.31
CA LEU A 17 5.53 -6.44 -4.19
C LEU A 17 5.35 -7.62 -5.15
N ASP A 18 5.92 -7.51 -6.33
CA ASP A 18 5.89 -8.51 -7.40
C ASP A 18 4.47 -9.02 -7.70
N PRO A 19 3.56 -8.14 -8.16
CA PRO A 19 2.20 -8.57 -8.48
C PRO A 19 2.18 -9.63 -9.57
N GLN A 20 1.44 -10.71 -9.31
CA GLN A 20 1.29 -11.82 -10.25
C GLN A 20 -0.15 -11.90 -10.78
N PRO A 21 -0.34 -12.40 -12.01
CA PRO A 21 -1.69 -12.61 -12.54
C PRO A 21 -2.54 -13.47 -11.60
N GLY A 22 -3.77 -13.04 -11.38
CA GLY A 22 -4.73 -13.74 -10.54
C GLY A 22 -4.61 -13.46 -9.05
N GLU A 23 -3.56 -12.79 -8.59
CA GLU A 23 -3.47 -12.36 -7.19
C GLU A 23 -4.44 -11.23 -6.90
N ARG A 24 -4.97 -11.19 -5.67
CA ARG A 24 -5.80 -10.10 -5.17
C ARG A 24 -4.96 -9.28 -4.19
N ILE A 25 -4.71 -8.02 -4.54
CA ILE A 25 -3.77 -7.16 -3.83
C ILE A 25 -4.49 -5.91 -3.33
N ALA A 26 -4.26 -5.55 -2.07
CA ALA A 26 -4.78 -4.32 -1.48
C ALA A 26 -3.79 -3.17 -1.66
N ASP A 27 -4.31 -2.01 -2.01
CA ASP A 27 -3.58 -0.75 -2.04
C ASP A 27 -4.21 0.19 -1.01
N MET A 28 -3.61 0.25 0.18
CA MET A 28 -4.12 1.02 1.31
C MET A 28 -3.62 2.46 1.25
N PHE A 29 -4.53 3.41 1.40
CA PHE A 29 -4.31 4.84 1.14
C PHE A 29 -4.02 5.09 -0.34
N CYS A 30 -4.87 4.55 -1.22
CA CYS A 30 -4.57 4.48 -2.64
C CYS A 30 -4.61 5.82 -3.38
N GLY A 31 -5.23 6.85 -2.82
CA GLY A 31 -5.35 8.16 -3.45
C GLY A 31 -5.95 8.07 -4.85
N LEU A 32 -5.20 8.52 -5.85
CA LEU A 32 -5.61 8.52 -7.25
C LEU A 32 -5.36 7.19 -7.98
N GLY A 33 -4.88 6.16 -7.27
CA GLY A 33 -4.56 4.87 -7.86
C GLY A 33 -3.13 4.76 -8.38
N ASN A 34 -2.21 5.53 -7.83
CA ASN A 34 -0.82 5.60 -8.27
C ASN A 34 -0.08 4.25 -8.24
N PHE A 35 -0.37 3.41 -7.25
CA PHE A 35 0.13 2.03 -7.17
C PHE A 35 -0.89 1.01 -7.66
N THR A 36 -2.19 1.29 -7.49
CA THR A 36 -3.27 0.38 -7.88
C THR A 36 -3.20 0.02 -9.37
N LEU A 37 -3.08 1.03 -10.23
CA LEU A 37 -3.09 0.81 -11.68
C LEU A 37 -1.89 0.00 -12.17
N PRO A 38 -0.65 0.25 -11.71
CA PRO A 38 0.48 -0.62 -12.03
C PRO A 38 0.30 -2.08 -11.61
N MET A 39 -0.35 -2.34 -10.46
CA MET A 39 -0.68 -3.71 -10.05
C MET A 39 -1.57 -4.40 -11.08
N VAL A 40 -2.61 -3.70 -11.53
CA VAL A 40 -3.57 -4.24 -12.51
C VAL A 40 -2.89 -4.46 -13.86
N ARG A 41 -1.98 -3.58 -14.27
CA ARG A 41 -1.20 -3.77 -15.51
C ARG A 41 -0.37 -5.04 -15.51
N ARG A 42 0.00 -5.53 -14.34
CA ARG A 42 0.75 -6.80 -14.18
C ARG A 42 -0.14 -8.03 -14.07
N GLY A 43 -1.46 -7.84 -14.21
CA GLY A 43 -2.42 -8.95 -14.23
C GLY A 43 -3.10 -9.25 -12.91
N ALA A 44 -2.75 -8.53 -11.84
CA ALA A 44 -3.40 -8.70 -10.53
C ALA A 44 -4.79 -8.05 -10.51
N GLN A 45 -5.61 -8.49 -9.57
CA GLN A 45 -6.81 -7.79 -9.17
C GLN A 45 -6.45 -6.89 -7.99
N ALA A 46 -6.73 -5.60 -8.11
CA ALA A 46 -6.33 -4.64 -7.08
C ALA A 46 -7.56 -3.99 -6.44
N VAL A 47 -7.52 -3.86 -5.11
CA VAL A 47 -8.52 -3.14 -4.33
C VAL A 47 -7.84 -1.95 -3.68
N GLY A 48 -8.17 -0.75 -4.16
CA GLY A 48 -7.72 0.50 -3.57
C GLY A 48 -8.68 0.94 -2.48
N VAL A 49 -8.15 1.26 -1.32
CA VAL A 49 -8.92 1.76 -0.18
C VAL A 49 -8.43 3.15 0.19
N GLU A 50 -9.33 4.09 0.28
CA GLU A 50 -9.00 5.51 0.48
C GLU A 50 -10.10 6.19 1.30
N GLY A 51 -9.71 7.10 2.20
CA GLY A 51 -10.67 7.82 3.03
C GLY A 51 -11.45 8.90 2.31
N SER A 52 -10.91 9.45 1.22
CA SER A 52 -11.54 10.51 0.45
C SER A 52 -12.37 9.94 -0.70
N ARG A 53 -13.70 10.17 -0.64
CA ARG A 53 -14.59 9.78 -1.73
C ARG A 53 -14.22 10.50 -3.05
N ALA A 54 -13.82 11.77 -2.97
CA ALA A 54 -13.40 12.51 -4.16
C ALA A 54 -12.20 11.85 -4.85
N LEU A 55 -11.22 11.37 -4.07
CA LEU A 55 -10.05 10.69 -4.60
C LEU A 55 -10.41 9.32 -5.18
N THR A 56 -11.29 8.55 -4.52
CA THR A 56 -11.72 7.24 -5.07
C THR A 56 -12.45 7.39 -6.38
N LEU A 57 -13.30 8.39 -6.53
CA LEU A 57 -13.98 8.66 -7.80
C LEU A 57 -13.00 9.01 -8.92
N ARG A 58 -11.96 9.77 -8.60
CA ARG A 58 -10.91 10.09 -9.58
C ARG A 58 -10.06 8.87 -9.91
N ALA A 59 -9.78 8.01 -8.93
CA ALA A 59 -9.08 6.75 -9.16
C ALA A 59 -9.89 5.82 -10.09
N GLU A 60 -11.19 5.71 -9.88
CA GLU A 60 -12.09 4.96 -10.76
C GLU A 60 -12.08 5.53 -12.18
N HIS A 61 -12.13 6.85 -12.30
CA HIS A 61 -12.04 7.52 -13.60
C HIS A 61 -10.71 7.20 -14.31
N ASN A 62 -9.59 7.27 -13.57
CA ASN A 62 -8.28 6.94 -14.11
C ASN A 62 -8.20 5.48 -14.56
N ALA A 63 -8.79 4.55 -13.79
CA ALA A 63 -8.84 3.15 -14.17
C ALA A 63 -9.61 2.93 -15.47
N ARG A 64 -10.76 3.57 -15.62
CA ARG A 64 -11.56 3.50 -16.84
C ARG A 64 -10.81 4.11 -18.04
N ALA A 65 -10.18 5.26 -17.86
CA ALA A 65 -9.43 5.94 -18.91
C ALA A 65 -8.22 5.14 -19.41
N ASN A 66 -7.70 4.21 -18.59
CA ASN A 66 -6.56 3.37 -18.93
C ASN A 66 -6.94 1.91 -19.22
N ASP A 67 -8.23 1.61 -19.39
CA ASP A 67 -8.76 0.26 -19.64
C ASP A 67 -8.38 -0.76 -18.55
N LEU A 68 -8.32 -0.31 -17.30
CA LEU A 68 -7.92 -1.13 -16.14
C LEU A 68 -9.09 -1.36 -15.16
N ALA A 69 -10.29 -0.88 -15.48
CA ALA A 69 -11.44 -0.91 -14.55
C ALA A 69 -11.90 -2.32 -14.20
N ARG A 70 -11.75 -3.29 -15.10
CA ARG A 70 -12.28 -4.66 -14.89
C ARG A 70 -11.61 -5.39 -13.72
N ARG A 71 -10.35 -5.07 -13.44
CA ARG A 71 -9.57 -5.72 -12.37
C ARG A 71 -9.18 -4.76 -11.26
N SER A 72 -9.78 -3.59 -11.22
CA SER A 72 -9.61 -2.63 -10.15
C SER A 72 -10.94 -2.38 -9.44
N GLU A 73 -10.88 -2.26 -8.13
CA GLU A 73 -12.01 -1.92 -7.28
C GLU A 73 -11.55 -0.85 -6.31
N PHE A 74 -12.40 0.12 -6.03
CA PHE A 74 -12.06 1.20 -5.10
C PHE A 74 -13.13 1.30 -4.02
N ARG A 75 -12.70 1.41 -2.76
CA ARG A 75 -13.58 1.52 -1.61
C ARG A 75 -13.21 2.72 -0.74
N VAL A 76 -14.22 3.34 -0.17
CA VAL A 76 -14.05 4.42 0.80
C VAL A 76 -14.06 3.83 2.21
N ALA A 77 -12.98 4.04 2.96
CA ALA A 77 -12.90 3.67 4.36
C ALA A 77 -11.88 4.54 5.09
N ASN A 78 -12.17 4.87 6.34
CA ASN A 78 -11.20 5.58 7.18
C ASN A 78 -10.19 4.59 7.76
N LEU A 79 -9.01 4.51 7.15
CA LEU A 79 -7.96 3.57 7.56
C LEU A 79 -7.27 3.95 8.87
N PHE A 80 -7.46 5.17 9.36
CA PHE A 80 -6.97 5.59 10.67
C PHE A 80 -7.80 5.01 11.82
N GLU A 81 -9.03 4.60 11.55
CA GLU A 81 -9.98 4.07 12.52
C GLU A 81 -10.47 2.68 12.16
N ILE A 82 -9.78 2.00 11.23
CA ILE A 82 -10.21 0.68 10.79
C ILE A 82 -10.14 -0.35 11.93
N THR A 83 -11.11 -1.26 11.94
CA THR A 83 -11.17 -2.36 12.90
C THR A 83 -10.83 -3.68 12.21
N PRO A 84 -10.47 -4.74 12.98
CA PRO A 84 -10.27 -6.06 12.41
C PRO A 84 -11.47 -6.57 11.60
N GLU A 85 -12.69 -6.30 12.07
CA GLU A 85 -13.93 -6.70 11.40
C GLU A 85 -14.12 -5.96 10.08
N ALA A 86 -13.85 -4.66 10.05
CA ALA A 86 -13.95 -3.85 8.84
C ALA A 86 -12.89 -4.27 7.81
N LEU A 87 -11.68 -4.57 8.26
CA LEU A 87 -10.62 -5.07 7.38
C LEU A 87 -10.98 -6.44 6.81
N ALA A 88 -11.47 -7.36 7.63
CA ALA A 88 -11.91 -8.68 7.20
C ALA A 88 -13.05 -8.59 6.17
N ALA A 89 -13.94 -7.61 6.30
CA ALA A 89 -15.05 -7.39 5.37
C ALA A 89 -14.59 -7.01 3.96
N LEU A 90 -13.35 -6.53 3.78
CA LEU A 90 -12.77 -6.26 2.47
C LEU A 90 -12.40 -7.56 1.72
N GLY A 91 -12.34 -8.68 2.42
CA GLY A 91 -11.95 -9.97 1.89
C GLY A 91 -10.47 -10.27 2.11
N ARG A 92 -10.06 -11.43 1.62
CA ARG A 92 -8.68 -11.89 1.73
C ARG A 92 -7.81 -11.28 0.62
N PHE A 93 -6.58 -10.92 0.97
CA PHE A 93 -5.59 -10.43 0.02
C PHE A 93 -4.34 -11.32 0.04
N ASP A 94 -3.75 -11.53 -1.13
CA ASP A 94 -2.47 -12.24 -1.26
C ASP A 94 -1.30 -11.35 -0.85
N LYS A 95 -1.39 -10.06 -1.21
CA LYS A 95 -0.36 -9.06 -0.92
C LYS A 95 -1.03 -7.72 -0.59
N MET A 96 -0.26 -6.83 0.06
CA MET A 96 -0.76 -5.51 0.43
C MET A 96 0.34 -4.47 0.29
N LEU A 97 0.00 -3.32 -0.27
CA LEU A 97 0.83 -2.14 -0.25
C LEU A 97 0.18 -1.11 0.69
N ILE A 98 0.99 -0.47 1.52
CA ILE A 98 0.55 0.56 2.46
C ILE A 98 1.37 1.82 2.17
N ASP A 99 0.70 2.92 1.84
CA ASP A 99 1.33 4.22 1.56
C ASP A 99 0.61 5.33 2.33
N PRO A 100 0.76 5.35 3.68
CA PRO A 100 0.00 6.25 4.52
C PRO A 100 0.58 7.66 4.52
N PRO A 101 -0.21 8.65 5.01
CA PRO A 101 0.33 9.96 5.36
C PRO A 101 1.35 9.87 6.49
N ARG A 102 1.86 11.04 6.93
CA ARG A 102 2.90 11.14 7.97
C ARG A 102 2.53 10.46 9.29
N GLU A 103 1.23 10.37 9.60
CA GLU A 103 0.71 9.73 10.81
C GLU A 103 0.93 8.21 10.84
N GLY A 104 1.24 7.62 9.69
CA GLY A 104 1.41 6.18 9.56
C GLY A 104 0.08 5.44 9.50
N ALA A 105 0.10 4.15 9.80
CA ALA A 105 -1.05 3.25 9.65
C ALA A 105 -1.16 2.27 10.82
N VAL A 106 -0.99 2.75 12.06
CA VAL A 106 -0.94 1.89 13.24
C VAL A 106 -2.21 1.06 13.44
N GLU A 107 -3.38 1.66 13.24
CA GLU A 107 -4.65 0.93 13.41
C GLU A 107 -4.84 -0.14 12.32
N LEU A 108 -4.38 0.14 11.11
CA LEU A 108 -4.42 -0.83 10.02
C LEU A 108 -3.54 -2.04 10.33
N VAL A 109 -2.28 -1.82 10.72
CA VAL A 109 -1.37 -2.95 10.99
C VAL A 109 -1.79 -3.73 12.24
N LYS A 110 -2.35 -3.07 13.25
CA LYS A 110 -2.92 -3.76 14.41
C LYS A 110 -4.16 -4.60 14.06
N SER A 111 -4.89 -4.22 13.03
CA SER A 111 -6.11 -4.91 12.59
C SER A 111 -5.84 -6.16 11.74
N LEU A 112 -4.60 -6.40 11.32
CA LEU A 112 -4.23 -7.58 10.56
C LEU A 112 -4.44 -8.85 11.39
N GLY A 113 -5.15 -9.82 10.81
CA GLY A 113 -5.46 -11.10 11.45
C GLY A 113 -4.60 -12.26 10.96
N ASP A 114 -5.04 -13.47 11.25
CA ASP A 114 -4.31 -14.70 10.90
C ASP A 114 -4.26 -14.95 9.40
N ASP A 115 -5.25 -14.46 8.66
CA ASP A 115 -5.34 -14.57 7.20
C ASP A 115 -4.76 -13.34 6.48
N ALA A 116 -3.97 -12.53 7.18
CA ALA A 116 -3.34 -11.34 6.60
C ALA A 116 -2.40 -11.71 5.45
N PRO A 117 -2.13 -10.74 4.53
CA PRO A 117 -1.31 -11.01 3.35
C PRO A 117 0.06 -11.57 3.70
N ALA A 118 0.57 -12.49 2.87
CA ALA A 118 1.91 -13.05 3.05
C ALA A 118 3.01 -12.02 2.81
N ARG A 119 2.75 -11.01 2.01
CA ARG A 119 3.72 -9.96 1.68
C ARG A 119 3.10 -8.57 1.84
N ILE A 120 3.84 -7.69 2.50
CA ILE A 120 3.49 -6.28 2.66
C ILE A 120 4.65 -5.42 2.19
N VAL A 121 4.37 -4.43 1.35
CA VAL A 121 5.29 -3.35 1.00
C VAL A 121 4.75 -2.06 1.62
N TYR A 122 5.57 -1.40 2.41
CA TYR A 122 5.20 -0.18 3.13
C TYR A 122 6.05 0.97 2.60
N VAL A 123 5.39 1.96 2.01
CA VAL A 123 6.01 3.20 1.54
C VAL A 123 5.73 4.29 2.58
N SER A 124 6.76 4.98 3.04
CA SER A 124 6.63 5.95 4.13
C SER A 124 7.38 7.24 3.85
N CYS A 125 6.74 8.36 4.15
CA CYS A 125 7.39 9.67 4.19
C CYS A 125 7.85 10.07 5.61
N ASN A 126 7.66 9.20 6.61
CA ASN A 126 8.04 9.46 8.00
C ASN A 126 8.71 8.24 8.61
N PRO A 127 10.05 8.25 8.79
CA PRO A 127 10.76 7.10 9.34
C PRO A 127 10.33 6.72 10.75
N ALA A 128 9.89 7.67 11.57
CA ALA A 128 9.47 7.39 12.94
C ALA A 128 8.17 6.57 13.00
N THR A 129 7.18 6.93 12.18
CA THR A 129 5.93 6.16 12.12
C THR A 129 6.11 4.83 11.40
N LEU A 130 7.00 4.76 10.41
CA LEU A 130 7.37 3.48 9.81
C LEU A 130 7.99 2.53 10.84
N ALA A 131 8.91 3.01 11.67
CA ALA A 131 9.55 2.21 12.71
C ALA A 131 8.52 1.68 13.72
N ARG A 132 7.56 2.53 14.13
CA ARG A 132 6.47 2.13 15.03
C ARG A 132 5.60 1.04 14.42
N ASP A 133 5.17 1.23 13.18
CA ASP A 133 4.28 0.29 12.48
C ASP A 133 5.03 -1.02 12.14
N ALA A 134 6.31 -0.92 11.76
CA ALA A 134 7.16 -2.08 11.54
C ALA A 134 7.32 -2.93 12.80
N ALA A 135 7.43 -2.30 13.97
CA ALA A 135 7.51 -3.02 15.25
C ALA A 135 6.23 -3.84 15.49
N VAL A 136 5.06 -3.31 15.19
CA VAL A 136 3.80 -4.06 15.28
C VAL A 136 3.81 -5.25 14.32
N LEU A 137 4.20 -5.04 13.07
CA LEU A 137 4.24 -6.11 12.07
C LEU A 137 5.19 -7.24 12.49
N VAL A 138 6.39 -6.89 12.95
CA VAL A 138 7.42 -7.88 13.28
C VAL A 138 7.16 -8.56 14.64
N HIS A 139 6.81 -7.79 15.66
CA HIS A 139 6.71 -8.33 17.03
C HIS A 139 5.32 -8.88 17.38
N GLU A 140 4.26 -8.36 16.75
CA GLU A 140 2.89 -8.76 17.07
C GLU A 140 2.19 -9.55 15.96
N LYS A 141 2.58 -9.35 14.69
CA LYS A 141 1.87 -9.93 13.54
C LYS A 141 2.65 -11.03 12.80
N GLY A 142 3.82 -11.39 13.27
CA GLY A 142 4.58 -12.51 12.75
C GLY A 142 5.28 -12.26 11.41
N TYR A 143 5.40 -11.01 10.99
CA TYR A 143 6.16 -10.67 9.78
C TYR A 143 7.65 -10.60 10.06
N ARG A 144 8.44 -10.85 9.02
CA ARG A 144 9.87 -10.61 9.02
C ARG A 144 10.17 -9.43 8.10
N LEU A 145 11.00 -8.51 8.57
CA LEU A 145 11.52 -7.45 7.71
C LEU A 145 12.55 -8.05 6.76
N ARG A 146 12.25 -8.06 5.46
CA ARG A 146 13.11 -8.64 4.42
C ARG A 146 14.04 -7.63 3.79
N GLY A 147 13.71 -6.35 3.87
CA GLY A 147 14.53 -5.28 3.37
C GLY A 147 13.91 -3.93 3.64
N ALA A 148 14.76 -2.92 3.75
CA ALA A 148 14.35 -1.53 3.85
C ALA A 148 15.34 -0.67 3.09
N GLY A 149 14.82 0.35 2.42
CA GLY A 149 15.63 1.30 1.66
C GLY A 149 15.10 2.70 1.79
N ILE A 150 15.99 3.66 1.57
CA ILE A 150 15.67 5.08 1.58
C ILE A 150 15.83 5.60 0.16
N ALA A 151 14.79 6.26 -0.36
CA ALA A 151 14.87 7.02 -1.59
C ALA A 151 15.03 8.49 -1.25
N ASN A 152 16.27 8.92 -1.08
CA ASN A 152 16.61 10.33 -0.89
C ASN A 152 17.13 10.88 -2.20
N MET A 153 16.24 11.45 -3.01
CA MET A 153 16.60 11.96 -4.33
C MET A 153 16.96 13.45 -4.31
N PHE A 154 16.73 14.12 -3.18
CA PHE A 154 17.11 15.52 -3.00
C PHE A 154 17.74 15.71 -1.62
N PRO A 155 19.09 15.66 -1.53
CA PRO A 155 19.78 15.75 -0.23
C PRO A 155 19.56 17.08 0.48
N GLN A 156 18.97 18.07 -0.18
CA GLN A 156 18.69 19.39 0.40
C GLN A 156 17.23 19.58 0.83
N THR A 157 16.37 18.58 0.67
CA THR A 157 14.99 18.64 1.12
C THR A 157 14.76 17.66 2.27
N SER A 158 13.84 18.03 3.17
CA SER A 158 13.45 17.19 4.30
C SER A 158 12.54 16.01 3.89
N HIS A 159 12.33 15.81 2.59
CA HIS A 159 11.45 14.73 2.09
C HIS A 159 12.28 13.47 1.85
N VAL A 160 12.21 12.57 2.83
CA VAL A 160 12.79 11.22 2.74
C VAL A 160 11.65 10.23 2.55
N GLU A 161 11.69 9.50 1.42
CA GLU A 161 10.80 8.37 1.21
C GLU A 161 11.53 7.07 1.57
N SER A 162 10.87 6.23 2.33
CA SER A 162 11.38 4.92 2.73
C SER A 162 10.47 3.84 2.19
N ILE A 163 11.04 2.71 1.79
CA ILE A 163 10.27 1.53 1.40
C ILE A 163 10.76 0.37 2.25
N ALA A 164 9.84 -0.34 2.88
CA ALA A 164 10.12 -1.55 3.65
C ALA A 164 9.31 -2.72 3.10
N HIS A 165 9.92 -3.91 3.12
CA HIS A 165 9.33 -5.13 2.61
C HIS A 165 9.26 -6.15 3.73
N PHE A 166 8.06 -6.69 3.96
CA PHE A 166 7.78 -7.65 5.02
C PHE A 166 7.18 -8.93 4.43
N GLU A 167 7.55 -10.07 4.99
CA GLU A 167 6.98 -11.36 4.63
C GLU A 167 6.59 -12.15 5.88
N ARG A 168 5.50 -12.92 5.74
CA ARG A 168 5.01 -13.86 6.72
C ARG A 168 4.69 -15.18 6.01
N GLY A 169 5.13 -16.27 6.59
CA GLY A 169 4.86 -17.50 5.89
C GLY A 169 5.00 -18.74 6.63
#